data_6c68d0f313a64ec7bc08eee6eac52a81
#
_entry.id   6c68d0f313a64ec7bc08eee6eac52a81
#
_cell.length_a   1.000
_cell.length_b   1.000
_cell.length_c   1.000
_cell.angle_alpha   90.00
_cell.angle_beta   90.00
_cell.angle_gamma   90.00
#
_symmetry.space_group_name_H-M   'P 1'
#
loop_
_entity.id
_entity.type
_entity.pdbx_description
1 polymer ?
#
loop_
_entity_poly.entity_id
_entity_poly.type
_entity_poly.pdbx_seq_one_letter_code
_entity_poly.pdbx_strand_id
1 'polypeptide(L)'
;MKQTLILLFTLIFIGCITGKEIVQVWSTLPDTDQLLINKTIDLKVSPEDVKELVEIFPDQTCQTVLGVGAALTHSSAYVFHQNLNSVRRDSLFRVLFTPEGIGINYTRLCVGASDFSFNLFSYSEKEDFTLRNFSIAEDYKDVIPMLKEIISINPDIQIMASPWSPPGWMKTSGSMIGGKLRPDCYDVYADYLIKYLQAYQQEGIEIHTMTVQNEPEYGTAAYPCMDMTADEQKLFIRDHLGPKLSASGLKTKIVLFDHNCDNPDYPVSIMSDSIAKSYVDGSGFHLYKGEISALCKVKEAHPDKNLYFTEQSGGGWAPDFDQNVRWYVGELLAGAMNCWSKNVLLWNLALDENDGPKNFGCQNCWGVVQVSSNGKVKHNAEYYAISHYGKVVQPNAVRLVSSGEALKGVAFRNPDGSFVYLAVYHGKETKVIRFKCANTMFDYSFKPGEVVSFKWK
;
A
#
# COMPACT_ATOMS: atom_id res chain seq x y z
N MET A 1 16.31 17.12 -79.01
CA MET A 1 15.26 16.46 -78.26
C MET A 1 15.45 16.80 -76.76
N LYS A 2 14.65 17.71 -76.23
CA LYS A 2 14.70 18.11 -74.77
C LYS A 2 13.63 17.30 -74.09
N GLN A 3 14.05 16.45 -73.14
CA GLN A 3 13.12 15.76 -72.22
C GLN A 3 12.82 16.67 -71.01
N THR A 4 11.55 17.01 -70.86
CA THR A 4 11.04 17.77 -69.71
C THR A 4 10.64 16.78 -68.62
N LEU A 5 11.32 16.85 -67.47
CA LEU A 5 11.04 16.04 -66.29
C LEU A 5 9.94 16.76 -65.49
N ILE A 6 8.75 16.17 -65.41
CA ILE A 6 7.63 16.66 -64.56
C ILE A 6 7.78 16.01 -63.19
N LEU A 7 8.13 16.79 -62.18
CA LEU A 7 8.11 16.38 -60.76
C LEU A 7 6.67 16.50 -60.23
N LEU A 8 6.05 15.37 -59.93
CA LEU A 8 4.76 15.32 -59.22
C LEU A 8 5.00 15.45 -57.72
N PHE A 9 4.66 16.56 -57.12
CA PHE A 9 4.63 16.75 -55.68
C PHE A 9 3.34 16.14 -55.14
N THR A 10 3.44 14.99 -54.47
CA THR A 10 2.32 14.40 -53.71
C THR A 10 2.27 15.09 -52.33
N LEU A 11 1.33 15.98 -52.12
CA LEU A 11 0.99 16.50 -50.80
C LEU A 11 0.35 15.37 -49.96
N ILE A 12 1.10 14.85 -49.00
CA ILE A 12 0.54 13.97 -47.98
C ILE A 12 -0.18 14.86 -46.98
N PHE A 13 -1.51 14.93 -47.07
CA PHE A 13 -2.33 15.47 -45.99
C PHE A 13 -2.29 14.49 -44.83
N ILE A 14 -1.45 14.78 -43.82
CA ILE A 14 -1.56 14.13 -42.51
C ILE A 14 -2.83 14.72 -41.88
N GLY A 15 -3.93 14.05 -42.06
CA GLY A 15 -5.16 14.33 -41.31
C GLY A 15 -4.89 14.11 -39.82
N CYS A 16 -4.84 15.19 -39.05
CA CYS A 16 -4.90 15.12 -37.61
C CYS A 16 -6.25 14.48 -37.25
N ILE A 17 -6.24 13.19 -36.91
CA ILE A 17 -7.40 12.55 -36.29
C ILE A 17 -7.49 13.21 -34.90
N THR A 18 -8.29 14.25 -34.78
CA THR A 18 -8.68 14.80 -33.48
C THR A 18 -9.55 13.74 -32.80
N GLY A 19 -8.90 12.84 -32.05
CA GLY A 19 -9.60 11.94 -31.14
C GLY A 19 -10.48 12.81 -30.22
N LYS A 20 -11.71 12.39 -29.99
CA LYS A 20 -12.62 13.09 -29.08
C LYS A 20 -11.95 13.09 -27.69
N GLU A 21 -11.71 14.26 -27.15
CA GLU A 21 -11.16 14.40 -25.81
C GLU A 21 -12.20 13.90 -24.79
N ILE A 22 -11.88 12.84 -24.07
CA ILE A 22 -12.78 12.16 -23.13
C ILE A 22 -12.14 12.02 -21.77
N VAL A 23 -12.98 11.98 -20.74
CA VAL A 23 -12.62 11.60 -19.38
C VAL A 23 -13.17 10.20 -19.13
N GLN A 24 -12.29 9.26 -18.74
CA GLN A 24 -12.70 7.97 -18.22
C GLN A 24 -13.10 8.11 -16.76
N VAL A 25 -14.21 7.50 -16.38
CA VAL A 25 -14.80 7.63 -15.05
C VAL A 25 -15.13 6.25 -14.51
N TRP A 26 -14.67 5.96 -13.30
CA TRP A 26 -15.11 4.81 -12.50
C TRP A 26 -15.87 5.36 -11.30
N SER A 27 -17.11 4.92 -11.10
CA SER A 27 -17.92 5.41 -9.99
C SER A 27 -18.52 4.27 -9.18
N THR A 28 -18.56 4.46 -7.86
CA THR A 28 -19.28 3.64 -6.89
C THR A 28 -20.33 4.53 -6.24
N LEU A 29 -21.60 4.13 -6.35
CA LEU A 29 -22.71 4.88 -5.79
C LEU A 29 -23.26 4.13 -4.56
N PRO A 30 -23.23 4.77 -3.38
CA PRO A 30 -23.77 4.18 -2.15
C PRO A 30 -25.23 3.74 -2.26
N ASP A 31 -25.60 2.81 -1.40
CA ASP A 31 -26.98 2.26 -1.31
C ASP A 31 -27.51 1.67 -2.63
N THR A 32 -26.60 1.29 -3.54
CA THR A 32 -26.94 0.68 -4.83
C THR A 32 -25.95 -0.44 -5.19
N ASP A 33 -26.31 -1.27 -6.18
CA ASP A 33 -25.41 -2.27 -6.76
C ASP A 33 -24.46 -1.67 -7.81
N GLN A 34 -24.36 -0.33 -7.90
CA GLN A 34 -23.50 0.35 -8.86
C GLN A 34 -22.07 0.50 -8.32
N LEU A 35 -21.31 -0.58 -8.39
CA LEU A 35 -19.93 -0.65 -7.89
C LEU A 35 -18.95 -0.60 -9.06
N LEU A 36 -18.01 0.37 -9.05
CA LEU A 36 -16.98 0.56 -10.08
C LEU A 36 -17.52 0.63 -11.52
N ILE A 37 -18.66 1.30 -11.68
CA ILE A 37 -19.23 1.49 -13.01
C ILE A 37 -18.29 2.34 -13.86
N ASN A 38 -17.84 1.76 -14.97
CA ASN A 38 -17.00 2.46 -15.94
C ASN A 38 -17.86 3.17 -16.96
N LYS A 39 -17.59 4.44 -17.19
CA LYS A 39 -18.21 5.28 -18.24
C LYS A 39 -17.21 6.30 -18.78
N THR A 40 -17.52 6.86 -19.93
CA THR A 40 -16.80 8.01 -20.49
C THR A 40 -17.71 9.23 -20.51
N ILE A 41 -17.13 10.39 -20.26
CA ILE A 41 -17.80 11.68 -20.46
C ILE A 41 -16.96 12.54 -21.39
N ASP A 42 -17.60 13.50 -22.04
CA ASP A 42 -16.90 14.47 -22.88
C ASP A 42 -16.13 15.46 -21.99
N LEU A 43 -14.97 15.88 -22.47
CA LEU A 43 -14.21 16.99 -21.89
C LEU A 43 -14.92 18.31 -22.25
N LYS A 44 -16.00 18.63 -21.51
CA LYS A 44 -16.87 19.79 -21.73
C LYS A 44 -17.25 20.44 -20.43
N VAL A 45 -17.39 21.74 -20.49
CA VAL A 45 -17.99 22.55 -19.41
C VAL A 45 -19.43 22.90 -19.77
N SER A 46 -20.30 22.92 -18.77
CA SER A 46 -21.65 23.48 -18.90
C SER A 46 -21.57 25.00 -19.15
N PRO A 47 -22.50 25.55 -19.94
CA PRO A 47 -22.64 27.00 -20.03
C PRO A 47 -23.11 27.64 -18.72
N GLU A 48 -23.60 26.85 -17.77
CA GLU A 48 -24.02 27.32 -16.45
C GLU A 48 -22.86 27.80 -15.60
N ASP A 49 -23.12 28.76 -14.71
CA ASP A 49 -22.12 29.22 -13.72
C ASP A 49 -21.94 28.18 -12.61
N VAL A 50 -20.94 27.29 -12.77
CA VAL A 50 -20.59 26.29 -11.77
C VAL A 50 -19.71 26.95 -10.72
N LYS A 51 -20.22 27.03 -9.47
CA LYS A 51 -19.55 27.72 -8.36
C LYS A 51 -18.45 26.89 -7.72
N GLU A 52 -18.57 25.55 -7.76
CA GLU A 52 -17.58 24.65 -7.13
C GLU A 52 -16.52 24.27 -8.16
N LEU A 53 -15.26 24.54 -7.80
CA LEU A 53 -14.10 24.28 -8.65
C LEU A 53 -13.09 23.41 -7.91
N VAL A 54 -12.62 22.37 -8.59
CA VAL A 54 -11.39 21.66 -8.26
C VAL A 54 -10.33 22.06 -9.27
N GLU A 55 -9.30 22.76 -8.83
CA GLU A 55 -8.16 23.12 -9.68
C GLU A 55 -6.96 22.23 -9.35
N ILE A 56 -6.38 21.61 -10.36
CA ILE A 56 -5.19 20.76 -10.28
C ILE A 56 -4.03 21.52 -10.89
N PHE A 57 -2.91 21.60 -10.20
CA PHE A 57 -1.72 22.36 -10.57
C PHE A 57 -0.62 21.43 -11.12
N PRO A 58 -0.52 21.22 -12.45
CA PRO A 58 0.39 20.24 -13.05
C PRO A 58 1.87 20.49 -12.75
N ASP A 59 2.24 21.75 -12.54
CA ASP A 59 3.62 22.18 -12.27
C ASP A 59 3.99 22.08 -10.78
N GLN A 60 3.01 21.88 -9.89
CA GLN A 60 3.24 21.71 -8.45
C GLN A 60 3.27 20.24 -8.09
N THR A 61 4.42 19.63 -8.34
CA THR A 61 4.65 18.20 -8.11
C THR A 61 5.09 17.92 -6.68
N CYS A 62 4.65 16.76 -6.17
CA CYS A 62 4.98 16.27 -4.85
C CYS A 62 5.74 14.93 -4.95
N GLN A 63 5.41 13.94 -4.12
CA GLN A 63 6.09 12.64 -4.14
C GLN A 63 5.70 11.79 -5.35
N THR A 64 6.64 10.95 -5.78
CA THR A 64 6.36 9.81 -6.64
C THR A 64 5.78 8.69 -5.79
N VAL A 65 4.64 8.13 -6.20
CA VAL A 65 3.97 7.06 -5.47
C VAL A 65 4.42 5.68 -5.96
N LEU A 66 4.53 4.73 -5.05
CA LEU A 66 4.92 3.35 -5.33
C LEU A 66 3.71 2.47 -5.62
N GLY A 67 2.59 2.70 -4.92
CA GLY A 67 1.35 2.00 -5.18
C GLY A 67 0.52 1.67 -3.95
N VAL A 68 -0.42 0.75 -4.15
CA VAL A 68 -1.35 0.29 -3.11
C VAL A 68 -1.42 -1.22 -3.07
N GLY A 69 -1.87 -1.76 -1.95
CA GLY A 69 -2.11 -3.19 -1.82
C GLY A 69 -2.48 -3.62 -0.41
N ALA A 70 -2.09 -4.85 -0.07
CA ALA A 70 -2.38 -5.46 1.22
C ALA A 70 -1.34 -6.52 1.58
N ALA A 71 -1.33 -6.93 2.87
CA ALA A 71 -0.38 -7.91 3.35
C ALA A 71 -0.74 -9.33 2.90
N LEU A 72 0.23 -10.00 2.28
CA LEU A 72 0.22 -11.45 2.10
C LEU A 72 0.70 -12.09 3.41
N THR A 73 -0.20 -12.14 4.40
CA THR A 73 0.06 -12.82 5.67
C THR A 73 0.16 -14.33 5.44
N HIS A 74 0.69 -15.07 6.41
CA HIS A 74 0.69 -16.55 6.34
C HIS A 74 -0.72 -17.10 6.14
N SER A 75 -1.71 -16.49 6.79
CA SER A 75 -3.12 -16.84 6.63
C SER A 75 -3.64 -16.55 5.23
N SER A 76 -3.32 -15.39 4.66
CA SER A 76 -3.70 -15.06 3.28
C SER A 76 -3.08 -16.02 2.27
N ALA A 77 -1.79 -16.33 2.43
CA ALA A 77 -1.10 -17.27 1.56
C ALA A 77 -1.73 -18.67 1.65
N TYR A 78 -1.99 -19.15 2.86
CA TYR A 78 -2.68 -20.44 3.08
C TYR A 78 -4.05 -20.48 2.41
N VAL A 79 -4.87 -19.46 2.62
CA VAL A 79 -6.25 -19.41 2.05
C VAL A 79 -6.19 -19.45 0.53
N PHE A 80 -5.28 -18.73 -0.12
CA PHE A 80 -5.10 -18.82 -1.56
C PHE A 80 -4.61 -20.20 -2.01
N HIS A 81 -3.65 -20.77 -1.29
CA HIS A 81 -3.02 -22.03 -1.66
C HIS A 81 -3.94 -23.21 -1.48
N GLN A 82 -4.70 -23.27 -0.35
CA GLN A 82 -5.48 -24.42 0.01
C GLN A 82 -6.94 -24.37 -0.50
N ASN A 83 -7.55 -23.18 -0.57
CA ASN A 83 -8.95 -23.05 -0.93
C ASN A 83 -9.18 -22.85 -2.44
N LEU A 84 -8.12 -22.59 -3.21
CA LEU A 84 -8.20 -22.40 -4.66
C LEU A 84 -7.30 -23.40 -5.40
N ASN A 85 -7.84 -24.06 -6.41
CA ASN A 85 -6.99 -24.76 -7.37
C ASN A 85 -6.20 -23.74 -8.23
N SER A 86 -5.15 -24.21 -8.91
CA SER A 86 -4.23 -23.35 -9.68
C SER A 86 -4.94 -22.48 -10.73
N VAL A 87 -5.97 -22.98 -11.41
CA VAL A 87 -6.70 -22.24 -12.44
C VAL A 87 -7.50 -21.07 -11.83
N ARG A 88 -8.24 -21.34 -10.73
CA ARG A 88 -9.01 -20.30 -10.04
C ARG A 88 -8.08 -19.26 -9.39
N ARG A 89 -6.95 -19.72 -8.87
CA ARG A 89 -5.96 -18.85 -8.23
C ARG A 89 -5.28 -17.94 -9.26
N ASP A 90 -4.83 -18.46 -10.41
CA ASP A 90 -4.29 -17.63 -11.51
C ASP A 90 -5.31 -16.59 -11.96
N SER A 91 -6.58 -16.98 -12.14
CA SER A 91 -7.64 -16.03 -12.50
C SER A 91 -7.82 -14.93 -11.44
N LEU A 92 -7.87 -15.28 -10.16
CA LEU A 92 -8.00 -14.30 -9.07
C LEU A 92 -6.76 -13.41 -8.98
N PHE A 93 -5.55 -13.97 -9.09
CA PHE A 93 -4.32 -13.19 -9.02
C PHE A 93 -4.20 -12.20 -10.18
N ARG A 94 -4.64 -12.55 -11.39
CA ARG A 94 -4.74 -11.57 -12.49
C ARG A 94 -5.70 -10.45 -12.17
N VAL A 95 -6.84 -10.75 -11.55
CA VAL A 95 -7.78 -9.71 -11.08
C VAL A 95 -7.16 -8.83 -10.01
N LEU A 96 -6.40 -9.39 -9.07
CA LEU A 96 -5.82 -8.62 -7.97
C LEU A 96 -4.59 -7.81 -8.39
N PHE A 97 -3.66 -8.39 -9.17
CA PHE A 97 -2.31 -7.88 -9.35
C PHE A 97 -2.01 -7.28 -10.73
N THR A 98 -2.98 -7.22 -11.65
CA THR A 98 -2.77 -6.56 -12.95
C THR A 98 -3.56 -5.26 -13.08
N PRO A 99 -3.12 -4.33 -13.95
CA PRO A 99 -3.85 -3.09 -14.23
C PRO A 99 -5.26 -3.30 -14.81
N GLU A 100 -5.48 -4.40 -15.52
CA GLU A 100 -6.80 -4.79 -16.04
C GLU A 100 -7.75 -5.17 -14.89
N GLY A 101 -7.19 -5.69 -13.81
CA GLY A 101 -7.89 -5.98 -12.56
C GLY A 101 -7.97 -4.78 -11.61
N ILE A 102 -7.58 -4.94 -10.36
CA ILE A 102 -7.60 -3.86 -9.35
C ILE A 102 -6.22 -3.22 -9.11
N GLY A 103 -5.18 -3.70 -9.77
CA GLY A 103 -3.87 -3.06 -9.84
C GLY A 103 -3.07 -3.05 -8.54
N ILE A 104 -3.21 -4.07 -7.68
CA ILE A 104 -2.30 -4.23 -6.53
C ILE A 104 -0.87 -4.35 -7.04
N ASN A 105 -0.01 -3.45 -6.59
CA ASN A 105 1.40 -3.42 -6.97
C ASN A 105 2.35 -3.25 -5.79
N TYR A 106 1.83 -3.37 -4.57
CA TYR A 106 2.60 -3.37 -3.34
C TYR A 106 2.03 -4.41 -2.37
N THR A 107 2.89 -5.21 -1.73
CA THR A 107 2.46 -6.17 -0.70
C THR A 107 3.38 -6.13 0.51
N ARG A 108 2.89 -6.60 1.66
CA ARG A 108 3.64 -6.68 2.92
C ARG A 108 3.69 -8.12 3.41
N LEU A 109 4.84 -8.55 3.90
CA LEU A 109 5.08 -9.88 4.45
C LEU A 109 5.35 -9.79 5.94
N CYS A 110 5.00 -10.83 6.69
CA CYS A 110 5.39 -10.98 8.09
C CYS A 110 6.75 -11.71 8.18
N VAL A 111 7.68 -11.20 8.97
CA VAL A 111 8.94 -11.88 9.29
C VAL A 111 8.72 -12.77 10.52
N GLY A 112 8.50 -14.07 10.31
CA GLY A 112 8.04 -15.00 11.33
C GLY A 112 6.53 -14.91 11.60
N ALA A 113 6.09 -15.50 12.70
CA ALA A 113 4.68 -15.53 13.05
C ALA A 113 4.13 -14.14 13.40
N SER A 114 2.87 -13.92 13.01
CA SER A 114 2.03 -12.77 13.39
C SER A 114 0.73 -13.28 14.05
N ASP A 115 -0.21 -12.38 14.29
CA ASP A 115 -1.59 -12.71 14.68
C ASP A 115 -2.38 -13.43 13.56
N PHE A 116 -1.93 -13.35 12.31
CA PHE A 116 -2.47 -14.10 11.17
C PHE A 116 -1.46 -15.13 10.63
N SER A 117 -1.05 -16.04 11.49
CA SER A 117 -0.35 -17.29 11.20
C SER A 117 -1.08 -18.44 11.89
N PHE A 118 -0.75 -19.71 11.57
CA PHE A 118 -1.37 -20.86 12.25
C PHE A 118 -0.84 -21.07 13.65
N ASN A 119 0.46 -20.86 13.82
CA ASN A 119 1.19 -21.15 15.05
C ASN A 119 2.20 -20.05 15.33
N LEU A 120 2.69 -20.04 16.56
CA LEU A 120 3.91 -19.30 16.89
C LEU A 120 5.09 -20.02 16.26
N PHE A 121 5.90 -19.30 15.53
CA PHE A 121 7.17 -19.78 14.99
C PHE A 121 8.10 -18.61 14.70
N SER A 122 9.39 -18.87 14.79
CA SER A 122 10.45 -18.01 14.32
C SER A 122 11.39 -18.80 13.39
N TYR A 123 12.29 -18.12 12.72
CA TYR A 123 13.28 -18.80 11.86
C TYR A 123 14.50 -19.30 12.64
N SER A 124 14.53 -19.12 13.98
CA SER A 124 15.56 -19.61 14.88
C SER A 124 14.97 -19.90 16.26
N GLU A 125 14.36 -21.08 16.43
CA GLU A 125 13.59 -21.45 17.63
C GLU A 125 14.44 -21.64 18.89
N LYS A 126 15.69 -22.08 18.73
CA LYS A 126 16.61 -22.35 19.83
C LYS A 126 17.62 -21.23 19.97
N GLU A 127 18.05 -20.98 21.21
CA GLU A 127 19.13 -20.05 21.47
C GLU A 127 20.40 -20.45 20.70
N ASP A 128 20.76 -19.58 19.75
CA ASP A 128 21.93 -19.76 18.89
C ASP A 128 22.41 -18.40 18.38
N PHE A 129 23.36 -17.80 19.06
CA PHE A 129 23.96 -16.51 18.66
C PHE A 129 24.72 -16.58 17.32
N THR A 130 24.91 -17.78 16.75
CA THR A 130 25.55 -17.96 15.44
C THR A 130 24.53 -18.13 14.30
N LEU A 131 23.24 -18.30 14.64
CA LEU A 131 22.14 -18.53 13.72
C LEU A 131 22.41 -19.65 12.69
N ARG A 132 23.09 -20.73 13.11
CA ARG A 132 23.39 -21.89 12.23
C ARG A 132 22.12 -22.65 11.84
N ASN A 133 21.13 -22.65 12.74
CA ASN A 133 19.87 -23.34 12.54
C ASN A 133 18.76 -22.40 11.97
N PHE A 134 19.15 -21.22 11.50
CA PHE A 134 18.20 -20.31 10.86
C PHE A 134 17.59 -20.96 9.60
N SER A 135 16.26 -20.94 9.49
CA SER A 135 15.55 -21.54 8.36
C SER A 135 14.19 -20.89 8.14
N ILE A 136 13.91 -20.51 6.90
CA ILE A 136 12.59 -20.02 6.45
C ILE A 136 11.65 -21.16 6.03
N ALA A 137 11.82 -22.36 6.58
CA ALA A 137 11.08 -23.57 6.17
C ALA A 137 9.55 -23.41 6.29
N GLU A 138 9.07 -22.62 7.25
CA GLU A 138 7.63 -22.34 7.38
C GLU A 138 7.05 -21.61 6.18
N ASP A 139 7.81 -20.68 5.59
CA ASP A 139 7.35 -19.87 4.46
C ASP A 139 7.26 -20.68 3.14
N TYR A 140 8.01 -21.79 3.02
CA TYR A 140 7.88 -22.68 1.86
C TYR A 140 6.56 -23.41 1.79
N LYS A 141 5.80 -23.47 2.89
CA LYS A 141 4.50 -24.15 2.89
C LYS A 141 3.48 -23.41 2.01
N ASP A 142 3.40 -22.09 2.15
CA ASP A 142 2.37 -21.30 1.48
C ASP A 142 2.91 -19.96 0.97
N VAL A 143 3.66 -19.17 1.76
CA VAL A 143 4.04 -17.80 1.43
C VAL A 143 4.89 -17.72 0.17
N ILE A 144 6.01 -18.47 0.12
CA ILE A 144 6.93 -18.43 -1.04
C ILE A 144 6.26 -18.93 -2.32
N PRO A 145 5.53 -20.07 -2.34
CA PRO A 145 4.79 -20.51 -3.52
C PRO A 145 3.81 -19.44 -4.03
N MET A 146 2.99 -18.85 -3.15
CA MET A 146 2.02 -17.84 -3.55
C MET A 146 2.70 -16.56 -4.05
N LEU A 147 3.76 -16.14 -3.38
CA LEU A 147 4.51 -14.96 -3.80
C LEU A 147 5.18 -15.13 -5.16
N LYS A 148 5.72 -16.34 -5.45
CA LYS A 148 6.28 -16.65 -6.78
C LYS A 148 5.21 -16.62 -7.89
N GLU A 149 4.00 -17.11 -7.62
CA GLU A 149 2.88 -16.99 -8.57
C GLU A 149 2.50 -15.52 -8.78
N ILE A 150 2.42 -14.72 -7.71
CA ILE A 150 2.15 -13.27 -7.80
C ILE A 150 3.22 -12.56 -8.62
N ILE A 151 4.50 -12.79 -8.34
CA ILE A 151 5.62 -12.18 -9.08
C ILE A 151 5.62 -12.61 -10.55
N SER A 152 5.21 -13.83 -10.88
CA SER A 152 5.09 -14.27 -12.27
C SER A 152 4.02 -13.49 -13.07
N ILE A 153 3.00 -12.96 -12.38
CA ILE A 153 1.91 -12.16 -12.96
C ILE A 153 2.27 -10.67 -12.95
N ASN A 154 2.86 -10.20 -11.85
CA ASN A 154 3.31 -8.82 -11.67
C ASN A 154 4.77 -8.79 -11.20
N PRO A 155 5.75 -8.83 -12.13
CA PRO A 155 7.17 -8.85 -11.78
C PRO A 155 7.67 -7.54 -11.13
N ASP A 156 6.94 -6.45 -11.25
CA ASP A 156 7.29 -5.14 -10.71
C ASP A 156 6.68 -4.87 -9.32
N ILE A 157 6.03 -5.89 -8.71
CA ILE A 157 5.39 -5.73 -7.41
C ILE A 157 6.42 -5.34 -6.34
N GLN A 158 6.11 -4.29 -5.59
CA GLN A 158 6.93 -3.88 -4.45
C GLN A 158 6.63 -4.74 -3.24
N ILE A 159 7.65 -5.12 -2.48
CA ILE A 159 7.51 -6.01 -1.32
C ILE A 159 8.12 -5.34 -0.09
N MET A 160 7.33 -5.22 0.97
CA MET A 160 7.75 -4.82 2.30
C MET A 160 7.76 -6.04 3.22
N ALA A 161 8.68 -6.11 4.17
CA ALA A 161 8.66 -7.10 5.23
C ALA A 161 8.60 -6.42 6.60
N SER A 162 7.90 -7.01 7.56
CA SER A 162 7.74 -6.46 8.91
C SER A 162 7.79 -7.57 9.96
N PRO A 163 8.67 -7.51 10.97
CA PRO A 163 8.70 -8.45 12.07
C PRO A 163 7.69 -8.07 13.16
N TRP A 164 6.94 -9.05 13.66
CA TRP A 164 6.07 -8.89 14.85
C TRP A 164 6.84 -9.13 16.14
N SER A 165 7.79 -10.06 16.11
CA SER A 165 8.64 -10.41 17.25
C SER A 165 9.92 -11.05 16.79
N PRO A 166 11.05 -10.79 17.46
CA PRO A 166 12.22 -11.67 17.39
C PRO A 166 11.90 -13.07 17.96
N PRO A 167 12.76 -14.07 17.72
CA PRO A 167 12.70 -15.35 18.43
C PRO A 167 12.60 -15.16 19.94
N GLY A 168 11.79 -15.99 20.61
CA GLY A 168 11.49 -15.83 22.03
C GLY A 168 12.74 -15.77 22.93
N TRP A 169 13.80 -16.53 22.61
CA TRP A 169 15.04 -16.56 23.38
C TRP A 169 15.83 -15.22 23.32
N MET A 170 15.58 -14.37 22.32
CA MET A 170 16.18 -13.04 22.22
C MET A 170 15.44 -11.99 23.06
N LYS A 171 14.33 -12.36 23.72
CA LYS A 171 13.45 -11.43 24.43
C LYS A 171 13.50 -11.58 25.93
N THR A 172 13.22 -10.50 26.63
CA THR A 172 13.14 -10.47 28.10
C THR A 172 12.04 -11.36 28.66
N SER A 173 10.99 -11.63 27.87
CA SER A 173 9.90 -12.55 28.23
C SER A 173 10.21 -14.02 28.00
N GLY A 174 11.27 -14.35 27.28
CA GLY A 174 11.54 -15.71 26.83
C GLY A 174 10.50 -16.26 25.83
N SER A 175 9.66 -15.41 25.26
CA SER A 175 8.53 -15.72 24.38
C SER A 175 8.45 -14.74 23.23
N MET A 176 7.87 -15.15 22.10
CA MET A 176 7.51 -14.23 21.02
C MET A 176 6.40 -13.25 21.44
N ILE A 177 5.67 -13.53 22.53
CA ILE A 177 4.60 -12.71 23.05
C ILE A 177 5.14 -11.77 24.13
N GLY A 178 4.85 -10.47 24.03
CA GLY A 178 5.24 -9.43 24.99
C GLY A 178 6.75 -9.26 25.15
N GLY A 179 7.16 -8.46 26.11
CA GLY A 179 8.57 -8.21 26.45
C GLY A 179 9.32 -7.36 25.43
N LYS A 180 10.60 -7.20 25.68
CA LYS A 180 11.52 -6.38 24.87
C LYS A 180 12.68 -7.20 24.32
N LEU A 181 13.33 -6.71 23.28
CA LEU A 181 14.60 -7.27 22.81
C LEU A 181 15.67 -7.12 23.89
N ARG A 182 16.36 -8.19 24.21
CA ARG A 182 17.49 -8.19 25.15
C ARG A 182 18.66 -7.40 24.54
N PRO A 183 19.32 -6.51 25.33
CA PRO A 183 20.44 -5.73 24.81
C PRO A 183 21.61 -6.58 24.26
N ASP A 184 21.88 -7.74 24.87
CA ASP A 184 22.90 -8.70 24.40
C ASP A 184 22.50 -9.43 23.12
N CYS A 185 21.25 -9.29 22.66
CA CYS A 185 20.72 -9.87 21.44
C CYS A 185 20.60 -8.87 20.26
N TYR A 186 20.91 -7.60 20.46
CA TYR A 186 20.76 -6.59 19.37
C TYR A 186 21.57 -6.97 18.14
N ASP A 187 22.82 -7.39 18.33
CA ASP A 187 23.69 -7.74 17.21
C ASP A 187 23.21 -8.97 16.44
N VAL A 188 22.86 -10.05 17.17
CA VAL A 188 22.35 -11.29 16.56
C VAL A 188 20.96 -11.10 15.93
N TYR A 189 20.12 -10.21 16.48
CA TYR A 189 18.83 -9.91 15.88
C TYR A 189 18.97 -9.15 14.55
N ALA A 190 19.93 -8.23 14.44
CA ALA A 190 20.27 -7.62 13.17
C ALA A 190 20.74 -8.65 12.14
N ASP A 191 21.60 -9.63 12.55
CA ASP A 191 22.01 -10.73 11.67
C ASP A 191 20.83 -11.63 11.27
N TYR A 192 19.87 -11.87 12.17
CA TYR A 192 18.64 -12.61 11.88
C TYR A 192 17.82 -11.97 10.77
N LEU A 193 17.62 -10.65 10.83
CA LEU A 193 16.91 -9.90 9.80
C LEU A 193 17.67 -9.91 8.46
N ILE A 194 18.99 -9.77 8.49
CA ILE A 194 19.83 -9.89 7.28
C ILE A 194 19.72 -11.28 6.66
N LYS A 195 19.77 -12.35 7.46
CA LYS A 195 19.61 -13.73 6.98
C LYS A 195 18.24 -13.96 6.33
N TYR A 196 17.18 -13.37 6.88
CA TYR A 196 15.85 -13.42 6.27
C TYR A 196 15.86 -12.80 4.87
N LEU A 197 16.40 -11.59 4.75
CA LEU A 197 16.49 -10.90 3.45
C LEU A 197 17.33 -11.69 2.43
N GLN A 198 18.46 -12.27 2.87
CA GLN A 198 19.32 -13.11 2.03
C GLN A 198 18.62 -14.39 1.59
N ALA A 199 17.85 -15.04 2.49
CA ALA A 199 17.11 -16.25 2.17
C ALA A 199 16.03 -15.98 1.10
N TYR A 200 15.30 -14.87 1.21
CA TYR A 200 14.33 -14.46 0.18
C TYR A 200 15.01 -14.10 -1.13
N GLN A 201 16.15 -13.41 -1.08
CA GLN A 201 16.95 -13.11 -2.28
C GLN A 201 17.42 -14.41 -3.00
N GLN A 202 17.79 -15.45 -2.26
CA GLN A 202 18.15 -16.76 -2.82
C GLN A 202 16.97 -17.44 -3.51
N GLU A 203 15.73 -17.14 -3.09
CA GLU A 203 14.50 -17.59 -3.76
C GLU A 203 14.13 -16.75 -4.99
N GLY A 204 14.94 -15.74 -5.33
CA GLY A 204 14.66 -14.79 -6.41
C GLY A 204 13.63 -13.72 -6.03
N ILE A 205 13.40 -13.50 -4.74
CA ILE A 205 12.42 -12.53 -4.21
C ILE A 205 13.18 -11.36 -3.59
N GLU A 206 13.03 -10.17 -4.16
CA GLU A 206 13.63 -8.96 -3.63
C GLU A 206 12.68 -8.28 -2.62
N ILE A 207 13.15 -8.09 -1.39
CA ILE A 207 12.44 -7.30 -0.37
C ILE A 207 12.91 -5.85 -0.50
N HIS A 208 12.03 -4.96 -0.93
CA HIS A 208 12.36 -3.56 -1.25
C HIS A 208 12.49 -2.69 0.00
N THR A 209 11.62 -2.93 0.98
CA THR A 209 11.63 -2.21 2.27
C THR A 209 11.41 -3.20 3.42
N MET A 210 11.96 -2.88 4.59
CA MET A 210 11.71 -3.63 5.81
C MET A 210 11.45 -2.67 6.96
N THR A 211 10.38 -2.89 7.73
CA THR A 211 10.17 -2.17 8.98
C THR A 211 10.99 -2.80 10.10
N VAL A 212 11.34 -2.01 11.10
CA VAL A 212 12.19 -2.51 12.21
C VAL A 212 11.39 -3.38 13.16
N GLN A 213 10.15 -3.00 13.43
CA GLN A 213 9.22 -3.69 14.32
C GLN A 213 7.80 -3.26 13.99
N ASN A 214 6.88 -4.23 13.83
CA ASN A 214 5.45 -3.94 13.77
C ASN A 214 4.95 -3.46 15.13
N GLU A 215 4.27 -2.33 15.16
CA GLU A 215 3.60 -1.75 16.32
C GLU A 215 4.45 -1.74 17.61
N PRO A 216 5.60 -1.03 17.62
CA PRO A 216 6.57 -1.08 18.72
C PRO A 216 6.06 -0.56 20.06
N GLU A 217 4.89 0.11 20.11
CA GLU A 217 4.26 0.59 21.33
C GLU A 217 3.01 -0.24 21.72
N TYR A 218 2.81 -1.41 21.09
CA TYR A 218 1.67 -2.27 21.37
C TYR A 218 2.11 -3.64 21.89
N GLY A 219 2.27 -3.72 23.22
CA GLY A 219 2.46 -4.98 23.94
C GLY A 219 1.13 -5.67 24.19
N THR A 220 1.01 -6.94 23.80
CA THR A 220 -0.17 -7.78 24.08
C THR A 220 0.25 -9.13 24.67
N ALA A 221 -0.65 -9.79 25.38
CA ALA A 221 -0.47 -11.15 25.88
C ALA A 221 -1.08 -12.21 24.93
N ALA A 222 -1.59 -11.80 23.76
CA ALA A 222 -2.37 -12.65 22.89
C ALA A 222 -1.57 -13.25 21.72
N TYR A 223 -0.69 -12.47 21.09
CA TYR A 223 0.00 -12.86 19.86
C TYR A 223 1.43 -12.28 19.80
N PRO A 224 2.24 -12.68 18.80
CA PRO A 224 3.60 -12.13 18.65
C PRO A 224 3.63 -10.61 18.66
N CYS A 225 4.42 -10.03 19.54
CA CYS A 225 4.62 -8.59 19.64
C CYS A 225 5.89 -8.30 20.45
N MET A 226 6.40 -7.09 20.35
CA MET A 226 7.54 -6.64 21.14
C MET A 226 7.43 -5.14 21.42
N ASP A 227 7.55 -4.74 22.69
CA ASP A 227 7.68 -3.34 23.04
C ASP A 227 9.09 -2.83 22.70
N MET A 228 9.16 -1.69 22.02
CA MET A 228 10.41 -1.06 21.62
C MET A 228 10.23 0.46 21.64
N THR A 229 10.88 1.15 22.57
CA THR A 229 10.83 2.61 22.62
C THR A 229 11.59 3.25 21.46
N ALA A 230 11.32 4.52 21.19
CA ALA A 230 12.04 5.28 20.17
C ALA A 230 13.56 5.26 20.36
N ASP A 231 14.03 5.35 21.62
CA ASP A 231 15.47 5.29 21.92
C ASP A 231 16.06 3.90 21.69
N GLU A 232 15.33 2.83 22.02
CA GLU A 232 15.74 1.44 21.75
C GLU A 232 15.79 1.19 20.24
N GLN A 233 14.79 1.63 19.47
CA GLN A 233 14.76 1.50 18.01
C GLN A 233 15.88 2.33 17.35
N LYS A 234 16.10 3.58 17.84
CA LYS A 234 17.21 4.44 17.39
C LYS A 234 18.57 3.76 17.57
N LEU A 235 18.82 3.22 18.77
CA LEU A 235 20.08 2.53 19.07
C LEU A 235 20.25 1.28 18.21
N PHE A 236 19.20 0.47 18.03
CA PHE A 236 19.22 -0.72 17.18
C PHE A 236 19.52 -0.38 15.71
N ILE A 237 18.88 0.65 15.18
CA ILE A 237 19.15 1.11 13.81
C ILE A 237 20.57 1.64 13.67
N ARG A 238 20.99 2.53 14.58
CA ARG A 238 22.25 3.26 14.49
C ARG A 238 23.47 2.34 14.63
N ASP A 239 23.45 1.44 15.61
CA ASP A 239 24.63 0.71 16.03
C ASP A 239 24.69 -0.72 15.54
N HIS A 240 23.55 -1.30 15.09
CA HIS A 240 23.44 -2.72 14.71
C HIS A 240 22.87 -2.91 13.30
N LEU A 241 21.58 -2.66 13.07
CA LEU A 241 20.93 -3.01 11.80
C LEU A 241 21.44 -2.16 10.62
N GLY A 242 21.56 -0.85 10.79
CA GLY A 242 21.97 0.05 9.72
C GLY A 242 23.34 -0.27 9.15
N PRO A 243 24.42 -0.34 10.00
CA PRO A 243 25.75 -0.73 9.55
C PRO A 243 25.79 -2.10 8.87
N LYS A 244 25.13 -3.11 9.45
CA LYS A 244 25.12 -4.48 8.91
C LYS A 244 24.38 -4.55 7.56
N LEU A 245 23.22 -3.91 7.44
CA LEU A 245 22.49 -3.88 6.18
C LEU A 245 23.29 -3.17 5.09
N SER A 246 23.91 -2.05 5.42
CA SER A 246 24.78 -1.32 4.48
C SER A 246 25.98 -2.17 4.02
N ALA A 247 26.55 -2.99 4.89
CA ALA A 247 27.67 -3.87 4.57
C ALA A 247 27.26 -5.13 3.80
N SER A 248 25.97 -5.53 3.85
CA SER A 248 25.49 -6.80 3.29
C SER A 248 25.38 -6.82 1.75
N GLY A 249 25.39 -5.66 1.11
CA GLY A 249 25.14 -5.52 -0.34
C GLY A 249 23.66 -5.64 -0.73
N LEU A 250 22.74 -5.85 0.20
CA LEU A 250 21.30 -5.85 -0.03
C LEU A 250 20.80 -4.43 -0.33
N LYS A 251 19.77 -4.32 -1.16
CA LYS A 251 19.18 -3.03 -1.55
C LYS A 251 17.98 -2.63 -0.70
N THR A 252 17.59 -3.48 0.23
CA THR A 252 16.45 -3.26 1.13
C THR A 252 16.61 -1.97 1.92
N LYS A 253 15.56 -1.16 1.98
CA LYS A 253 15.53 0.10 2.71
C LYS A 253 14.88 -0.09 4.08
N ILE A 254 15.43 0.54 5.10
CA ILE A 254 14.86 0.52 6.45
C ILE A 254 13.75 1.57 6.56
N VAL A 255 12.59 1.13 7.03
CA VAL A 255 11.46 1.97 7.41
C VAL A 255 11.29 1.86 8.93
N LEU A 256 11.35 2.97 9.64
CA LEU A 256 11.22 2.98 11.10
C LEU A 256 9.78 3.16 11.56
N PHE A 257 9.50 3.02 12.85
CA PHE A 257 8.21 3.15 13.51
C PHE A 257 7.25 2.01 13.17
N ASP A 258 6.41 2.13 12.12
CA ASP A 258 5.41 1.12 11.71
C ASP A 258 4.27 0.98 12.73
N HIS A 259 3.65 2.13 13.12
CA HIS A 259 2.61 2.19 14.14
C HIS A 259 1.64 3.37 13.92
N ASN A 260 0.73 3.55 14.87
CA ASN A 260 -0.40 4.48 14.83
C ASN A 260 -0.01 5.96 14.70
N CYS A 261 -0.90 6.71 14.08
CA CYS A 261 -0.77 8.15 13.85
C CYS A 261 -0.86 9.01 15.12
N ASP A 262 -1.09 8.45 16.31
CA ASP A 262 -1.19 9.19 17.57
C ASP A 262 0.16 9.61 18.17
N ASN A 263 1.29 9.05 17.70
CA ASN A 263 2.63 9.39 18.18
C ASN A 263 3.62 9.74 17.06
N PRO A 264 3.46 10.86 16.33
CA PRO A 264 4.41 11.29 15.31
C PRO A 264 5.79 11.69 15.87
N ASP A 265 5.92 11.93 17.17
CA ASP A 265 7.18 12.29 17.81
C ASP A 265 8.15 11.11 17.89
N TYR A 266 7.64 9.88 17.89
CA TYR A 266 8.48 8.67 17.86
C TYR A 266 9.44 8.67 16.66
N PRO A 267 8.97 8.69 15.38
CA PRO A 267 9.85 8.74 14.22
C PRO A 267 10.66 10.03 14.13
N VAL A 268 10.11 11.18 14.55
CA VAL A 268 10.83 12.46 14.56
C VAL A 268 12.04 12.38 15.47
N SER A 269 11.90 11.83 16.68
CA SER A 269 13.00 11.72 17.64
C SER A 269 14.14 10.83 17.16
N ILE A 270 13.84 9.72 16.48
CA ILE A 270 14.85 8.83 15.91
C ILE A 270 15.62 9.54 14.79
N MET A 271 14.90 10.20 13.88
CA MET A 271 15.51 10.90 12.75
C MET A 271 16.23 12.20 13.13
N SER A 272 16.09 12.65 14.38
CA SER A 272 16.90 13.74 14.95
C SER A 272 18.34 13.32 15.24
N ASP A 273 18.62 12.02 15.37
CA ASP A 273 19.98 11.47 15.37
C ASP A 273 20.46 11.32 13.92
N SER A 274 21.51 12.07 13.54
CA SER A 274 22.01 12.12 12.17
C SER A 274 22.54 10.79 11.66
N ILE A 275 23.09 9.94 12.54
CA ILE A 275 23.62 8.62 12.17
C ILE A 275 22.47 7.65 11.93
N ALA A 276 21.51 7.54 12.88
CA ALA A 276 20.33 6.71 12.68
C ALA A 276 19.56 7.16 11.41
N LYS A 277 19.35 8.47 11.25
CA LYS A 277 18.70 9.05 10.07
C LYS A 277 19.38 8.65 8.76
N SER A 278 20.70 8.53 8.72
CA SER A 278 21.44 8.17 7.50
C SER A 278 21.12 6.76 7.00
N TYR A 279 20.71 5.84 7.88
CA TYR A 279 20.39 4.45 7.53
C TYR A 279 18.93 4.23 7.14
N VAL A 280 18.02 5.15 7.46
CA VAL A 280 16.59 4.97 7.19
C VAL A 280 16.12 5.69 5.93
N ASP A 281 15.22 5.06 5.19
CA ASP A 281 14.55 5.69 4.04
C ASP A 281 13.39 6.57 4.50
N GLY A 282 12.69 6.17 5.56
CA GLY A 282 11.55 6.89 6.10
C GLY A 282 10.85 6.16 7.24
N SER A 283 9.58 6.51 7.49
CA SER A 283 8.75 5.98 8.56
C SER A 283 7.42 5.42 8.06
N GLY A 284 6.94 4.33 8.72
CA GLY A 284 5.68 3.65 8.45
C GLY A 284 4.59 4.04 9.45
N PHE A 285 3.33 4.05 8.99
CA PHE A 285 2.18 4.46 9.80
C PHE A 285 0.99 3.53 9.65
N HIS A 286 0.24 3.38 10.75
CA HIS A 286 -1.09 2.78 10.85
C HIS A 286 -2.11 3.83 11.27
N LEU A 287 -3.41 3.56 11.08
CA LEU A 287 -4.47 4.53 11.43
C LEU A 287 -5.57 3.90 12.31
N TYR A 288 -5.19 3.07 13.28
CA TYR A 288 -6.13 2.60 14.31
C TYR A 288 -6.34 3.65 15.40
N LYS A 289 -5.38 4.59 15.54
CA LYS A 289 -5.43 5.75 16.45
C LYS A 289 -4.77 6.97 15.81
N GLY A 290 -5.17 8.15 16.27
CA GLY A 290 -4.64 9.43 15.79
C GLY A 290 -5.29 9.85 14.48
N GLU A 291 -4.64 10.79 13.80
CA GLU A 291 -5.13 11.40 12.57
C GLU A 291 -4.10 11.26 11.45
N ILE A 292 -4.54 11.02 10.23
CA ILE A 292 -3.67 10.83 9.06
C ILE A 292 -2.70 12.01 8.83
N SER A 293 -3.05 13.21 9.32
CA SER A 293 -2.21 14.40 9.29
C SER A 293 -0.90 14.29 10.07
N ALA A 294 -0.75 13.25 10.93
CA ALA A 294 0.52 12.94 11.59
C ALA A 294 1.66 12.72 10.60
N LEU A 295 1.37 12.13 9.43
CA LEU A 295 2.35 11.96 8.36
C LEU A 295 2.89 13.33 7.89
N CYS A 296 2.01 14.32 7.72
CA CYS A 296 2.40 15.68 7.34
C CYS A 296 3.38 16.29 8.35
N LYS A 297 3.15 16.12 9.67
CA LYS A 297 4.05 16.63 10.72
C LYS A 297 5.45 16.02 10.62
N VAL A 298 5.55 14.71 10.37
CA VAL A 298 6.84 14.03 10.20
C VAL A 298 7.55 14.52 8.92
N LYS A 299 6.81 14.76 7.84
CA LYS A 299 7.35 15.32 6.60
C LYS A 299 7.89 16.73 6.78
N GLU A 300 7.21 17.56 7.55
CA GLU A 300 7.66 18.92 7.89
C GLU A 300 8.96 18.90 8.71
N ALA A 301 9.08 17.98 9.68
CA ALA A 301 10.27 17.82 10.51
C ALA A 301 11.46 17.24 9.72
N HIS A 302 11.20 16.32 8.80
CA HIS A 302 12.22 15.61 8.00
C HIS A 302 11.84 15.56 6.52
N PRO A 303 11.93 16.70 5.79
CA PRO A 303 11.46 16.82 4.40
C PRO A 303 12.22 15.95 3.39
N ASP A 304 13.41 15.50 3.73
CA ASP A 304 14.26 14.60 2.95
C ASP A 304 13.89 13.12 3.09
N LYS A 305 12.99 12.77 4.04
CA LYS A 305 12.59 11.38 4.29
C LYS A 305 11.24 11.04 3.69
N ASN A 306 11.10 9.76 3.34
CA ASN A 306 9.87 9.20 2.77
C ASN A 306 8.89 8.81 3.88
N LEU A 307 7.61 8.75 3.52
CA LEU A 307 6.55 8.27 4.38
C LEU A 307 5.85 7.08 3.71
N TYR A 308 5.44 6.14 4.52
CA TYR A 308 4.76 4.92 4.13
C TYR A 308 3.52 4.73 4.99
N PHE A 309 2.42 4.36 4.38
CA PHE A 309 1.26 3.89 5.11
C PHE A 309 1.24 2.36 5.03
N THR A 310 1.48 1.69 6.15
CA THR A 310 1.91 0.30 6.18
C THR A 310 0.83 -0.68 6.60
N GLU A 311 -0.25 -0.19 7.30
CA GLU A 311 -1.34 -1.06 7.70
C GLU A 311 -2.63 -0.32 8.04
N GLN A 312 -3.76 -0.89 7.61
CA GLN A 312 -5.11 -0.64 8.11
C GLN A 312 -5.99 -1.85 7.81
N SER A 313 -6.74 -2.32 8.80
CA SER A 313 -7.72 -3.41 8.62
C SER A 313 -9.14 -2.88 8.61
N GLY A 314 -10.00 -3.52 7.84
CA GLY A 314 -11.43 -3.51 8.03
C GLY A 314 -11.89 -4.69 8.88
N GLY A 315 -13.16 -4.67 9.28
CA GLY A 315 -13.70 -5.77 10.06
C GLY A 315 -15.13 -5.55 10.54
N GLY A 316 -15.64 -6.53 11.25
CA GLY A 316 -17.01 -6.57 11.75
C GLY A 316 -17.40 -5.46 12.73
N TRP A 317 -16.46 -4.65 13.21
CA TRP A 317 -16.72 -3.45 14.01
C TRP A 317 -17.28 -2.28 13.20
N ALA A 318 -17.10 -2.29 11.88
CA ALA A 318 -17.61 -1.29 10.94
C ALA A 318 -18.22 -2.00 9.73
N PRO A 319 -19.44 -2.58 9.86
CA PRO A 319 -20.02 -3.45 8.85
C PRO A 319 -20.65 -2.71 7.66
N ASP A 320 -20.77 -1.38 7.71
CA ASP A 320 -21.35 -0.58 6.63
C ASP A 320 -20.39 -0.52 5.44
N PHE A 321 -20.73 -1.27 4.39
CA PHE A 321 -19.92 -1.39 3.19
C PHE A 321 -19.67 -0.04 2.50
N ASP A 322 -20.73 0.74 2.32
CA ASP A 322 -20.64 2.02 1.58
C ASP A 322 -19.86 3.06 2.37
N GLN A 323 -20.05 3.13 3.69
CA GLN A 323 -19.28 3.98 4.55
C GLN A 323 -17.79 3.60 4.50
N ASN A 324 -17.48 2.30 4.50
CA ASN A 324 -16.10 1.82 4.43
C ASN A 324 -15.43 2.18 3.10
N VAL A 325 -16.10 1.99 1.95
CA VAL A 325 -15.52 2.39 0.66
C VAL A 325 -15.20 3.89 0.64
N ARG A 326 -16.12 4.73 1.13
CA ARG A 326 -15.90 6.19 1.24
C ARG A 326 -14.75 6.53 2.15
N TRP A 327 -14.66 5.87 3.30
CA TRP A 327 -13.61 6.12 4.28
C TRP A 327 -12.24 5.71 3.74
N TYR A 328 -12.13 4.52 3.14
CA TYR A 328 -10.88 4.05 2.56
C TYR A 328 -10.39 4.96 1.42
N VAL A 329 -11.28 5.43 0.55
CA VAL A 329 -10.87 6.28 -0.57
C VAL A 329 -10.59 7.72 -0.11
N GLY A 330 -11.47 8.31 0.70
CA GLY A 330 -11.37 9.72 1.09
C GLY A 330 -10.42 9.98 2.25
N GLU A 331 -10.60 9.26 3.37
CA GLU A 331 -9.79 9.50 4.58
C GLU A 331 -8.42 8.83 4.45
N LEU A 332 -8.39 7.56 4.04
CA LEU A 332 -7.15 6.81 4.03
C LEU A 332 -6.33 7.06 2.76
N LEU A 333 -6.79 6.66 1.58
CA LEU A 333 -6.01 6.76 0.34
C LEU A 333 -5.69 8.23 0.00
N ALA A 334 -6.71 9.09 -0.11
CA ALA A 334 -6.48 10.49 -0.42
C ALA A 334 -5.76 11.21 0.71
N GLY A 335 -6.11 10.94 1.97
CA GLY A 335 -5.45 11.54 3.14
C GLY A 335 -3.97 11.19 3.23
N ALA A 336 -3.62 9.90 3.18
CA ALA A 336 -2.23 9.45 3.24
C ALA A 336 -1.39 10.02 2.08
N MET A 337 -1.93 9.94 0.85
CA MET A 337 -1.23 10.47 -0.33
C MET A 337 -1.05 11.99 -0.26
N ASN A 338 -2.04 12.73 0.22
CA ASN A 338 -1.92 14.18 0.45
C ASN A 338 -0.91 14.51 1.55
N CYS A 339 -0.72 13.62 2.52
CA CYS A 339 0.33 13.71 3.55
C CYS A 339 1.62 12.95 3.19
N TRP A 340 1.98 12.93 1.89
CA TRP A 340 3.27 12.48 1.37
C TRP A 340 3.55 10.98 1.46
N SER A 341 2.57 10.14 1.78
CA SER A 341 2.79 8.69 1.72
C SER A 341 3.12 8.24 0.30
N LYS A 342 4.08 7.33 0.18
CA LYS A 342 4.46 6.73 -1.11
C LYS A 342 3.61 5.52 -1.46
N ASN A 343 2.94 4.93 -0.49
CA ASN A 343 2.08 3.76 -0.65
C ASN A 343 0.91 3.81 0.33
N VAL A 344 -0.05 2.92 0.13
CA VAL A 344 -1.04 2.56 1.15
C VAL A 344 -1.22 1.05 1.15
N LEU A 345 -0.97 0.42 2.29
CA LEU A 345 -1.16 -1.01 2.49
C LEU A 345 -2.29 -1.27 3.48
N LEU A 346 -3.17 -2.16 3.10
CA LEU A 346 -4.17 -2.72 4.00
C LEU A 346 -3.61 -3.97 4.69
N TRP A 347 -4.29 -4.44 5.74
CA TRP A 347 -3.90 -5.66 6.42
C TRP A 347 -4.21 -6.87 5.53
N ASN A 348 -4.80 -7.93 5.98
CA ASN A 348 -4.92 -9.19 5.27
C ASN A 348 -5.42 -9.05 3.81
N LEU A 349 -4.67 -9.60 2.87
CA LEU A 349 -5.09 -9.67 1.47
C LEU A 349 -6.28 -10.63 1.28
N ALA A 350 -6.27 -11.76 1.99
CA ALA A 350 -7.37 -12.72 1.96
C ALA A 350 -7.56 -13.39 3.33
N LEU A 351 -8.80 -13.66 3.70
CA LEU A 351 -9.18 -14.51 4.81
C LEU A 351 -10.30 -15.46 4.38
N ASP A 352 -10.54 -16.52 5.16
CA ASP A 352 -11.63 -17.46 4.91
C ASP A 352 -12.98 -16.93 5.42
N GLU A 353 -14.03 -17.77 5.34
CA GLU A 353 -15.38 -17.44 5.80
C GLU A 353 -15.54 -17.29 7.31
N ASN A 354 -14.50 -17.63 8.09
CA ASN A 354 -14.43 -17.50 9.54
C ASN A 354 -13.48 -16.39 9.99
N ASP A 355 -13.14 -15.49 9.08
CA ASP A 355 -12.16 -14.41 9.29
C ASP A 355 -10.78 -14.94 9.73
N GLY A 356 -10.37 -16.06 9.19
CA GLY A 356 -9.15 -16.79 9.54
C GLY A 356 -8.38 -17.34 8.34
N PRO A 357 -7.42 -18.24 8.60
CA PRO A 357 -6.94 -18.68 9.93
C PRO A 357 -6.23 -17.58 10.69
N LYS A 358 -6.16 -17.69 12.03
CA LYS A 358 -5.58 -16.69 12.92
C LYS A 358 -4.98 -17.30 14.18
N ASN A 359 -4.05 -16.58 14.79
CA ASN A 359 -3.33 -16.97 15.99
C ASN A 359 -3.60 -15.96 17.10
N PHE A 360 -4.80 -16.02 17.69
CA PHE A 360 -5.26 -15.15 18.78
C PHE A 360 -5.27 -13.64 18.50
N GLY A 361 -5.16 -13.23 17.25
CA GLY A 361 -5.24 -11.83 16.84
C GLY A 361 -6.68 -11.31 16.78
N CYS A 362 -6.89 -10.35 15.91
CA CYS A 362 -8.18 -9.76 15.64
C CYS A 362 -9.22 -10.84 15.26
N GLN A 363 -10.32 -10.93 16.03
CA GLN A 363 -11.30 -12.01 15.86
C GLN A 363 -12.26 -11.80 14.69
N ASN A 364 -12.43 -10.56 14.24
CA ASN A 364 -13.38 -10.16 13.20
C ASN A 364 -12.76 -9.17 12.18
N CYS A 365 -11.45 -9.26 11.96
CA CYS A 365 -10.79 -8.57 10.86
C CYS A 365 -11.19 -9.21 9.54
N TRP A 366 -11.32 -8.40 8.49
CA TRP A 366 -11.61 -8.86 7.14
C TRP A 366 -10.38 -8.78 6.24
N GLY A 367 -10.35 -9.60 5.19
CA GLY A 367 -9.40 -9.46 4.09
C GLY A 367 -9.93 -8.55 2.99
N VAL A 368 -9.07 -8.12 2.09
CA VAL A 368 -9.48 -7.44 0.85
C VAL A 368 -10.47 -8.31 0.08
N VAL A 369 -10.21 -9.63 0.06
CA VAL A 369 -11.13 -10.63 -0.42
C VAL A 369 -11.36 -11.71 0.65
N GLN A 370 -12.54 -12.30 0.66
CA GLN A 370 -12.82 -13.52 1.40
C GLN A 370 -12.79 -14.71 0.42
N VAL A 371 -12.04 -15.76 0.73
CA VAL A 371 -11.93 -16.97 -0.09
C VAL A 371 -12.35 -18.17 0.77
N SER A 372 -13.59 -18.57 0.62
CA SER A 372 -14.17 -19.66 1.40
C SER A 372 -13.55 -21.02 1.07
N SER A 373 -13.65 -21.96 1.99
CA SER A 373 -13.14 -23.34 1.84
C SER A 373 -13.65 -24.09 0.60
N ASN A 374 -14.82 -23.71 0.08
CA ASN A 374 -15.37 -24.22 -1.19
C ASN A 374 -14.89 -23.46 -2.44
N GLY A 375 -13.95 -22.53 -2.28
CA GLY A 375 -13.38 -21.71 -3.35
C GLY A 375 -14.25 -20.55 -3.81
N LYS A 376 -15.33 -20.20 -3.09
CA LYS A 376 -16.11 -18.99 -3.41
C LYS A 376 -15.33 -17.75 -2.97
N VAL A 377 -15.24 -16.76 -3.87
CA VAL A 377 -14.60 -15.47 -3.60
C VAL A 377 -15.69 -14.41 -3.39
N LYS A 378 -15.53 -13.60 -2.33
CA LYS A 378 -16.31 -12.39 -2.05
C LYS A 378 -15.35 -11.20 -1.97
N HIS A 379 -15.74 -10.08 -2.55
CA HIS A 379 -15.00 -8.82 -2.48
C HIS A 379 -15.56 -7.97 -1.33
N ASN A 380 -14.66 -7.48 -0.46
CA ASN A 380 -15.02 -6.56 0.62
C ASN A 380 -14.81 -5.10 0.18
N ALA A 381 -15.13 -4.13 1.04
CA ALA A 381 -15.02 -2.70 0.73
C ALA A 381 -13.60 -2.30 0.33
N GLU A 382 -12.60 -2.93 0.92
CA GLU A 382 -11.18 -2.77 0.65
C GLU A 382 -10.82 -3.06 -0.82
N TYR A 383 -11.42 -4.08 -1.40
CA TYR A 383 -11.26 -4.42 -2.82
C TYR A 383 -11.69 -3.26 -3.72
N TYR A 384 -12.83 -2.66 -3.44
CA TYR A 384 -13.36 -1.54 -4.24
C TYR A 384 -12.57 -0.26 -4.02
N ALA A 385 -12.10 -0.01 -2.81
CA ALA A 385 -11.24 1.12 -2.52
C ALA A 385 -9.89 1.03 -3.26
N ILE A 386 -9.23 -0.13 -3.22
CA ILE A 386 -8.01 -0.40 -4.00
C ILE A 386 -8.29 -0.23 -5.49
N SER A 387 -9.45 -0.71 -5.97
CA SER A 387 -9.84 -0.62 -7.38
C SER A 387 -9.95 0.84 -7.85
N HIS A 388 -10.53 1.73 -7.05
CA HIS A 388 -10.62 3.15 -7.37
C HIS A 388 -9.25 3.78 -7.61
N TYR A 389 -8.22 3.33 -6.90
CA TYR A 389 -6.85 3.76 -7.15
C TYR A 389 -6.22 3.02 -8.34
N GLY A 390 -6.18 1.69 -8.30
CA GLY A 390 -5.39 0.88 -9.21
C GLY A 390 -5.88 0.88 -10.66
N LYS A 391 -7.16 1.24 -10.92
CA LYS A 391 -7.69 1.43 -12.27
C LYS A 391 -7.14 2.67 -12.98
N VAL A 392 -6.68 3.67 -12.25
CA VAL A 392 -6.36 4.99 -12.80
C VAL A 392 -4.95 5.45 -12.51
N VAL A 393 -4.37 5.10 -11.35
CA VAL A 393 -3.02 5.50 -10.94
C VAL A 393 -2.01 4.42 -11.33
N GLN A 394 -1.02 4.79 -12.10
CA GLN A 394 0.07 3.89 -12.49
C GLN A 394 1.20 3.91 -11.46
N PRO A 395 1.99 2.82 -11.32
CA PRO A 395 3.25 2.87 -10.58
C PRO A 395 4.12 4.04 -11.06
N ASN A 396 4.80 4.69 -10.12
CA ASN A 396 5.61 5.90 -10.37
C ASN A 396 4.83 7.14 -10.84
N ALA A 397 3.51 7.17 -10.67
CA ALA A 397 2.75 8.41 -10.82
C ALA A 397 3.24 9.45 -9.80
N VAL A 398 3.14 10.72 -10.18
CA VAL A 398 3.53 11.85 -9.34
C VAL A 398 2.27 12.50 -8.78
N ARG A 399 2.18 12.62 -7.45
CA ARG A 399 1.11 13.38 -6.83
C ARG A 399 1.22 14.86 -7.19
N LEU A 400 0.09 15.47 -7.49
CA LEU A 400 -0.01 16.90 -7.80
C LEU A 400 -0.74 17.65 -6.68
N VAL A 401 -0.43 18.94 -6.52
CA VAL A 401 -1.23 19.82 -5.68
C VAL A 401 -2.57 20.06 -6.36
N SER A 402 -3.64 20.02 -5.59
CA SER A 402 -4.99 20.40 -6.03
C SER A 402 -5.68 21.22 -4.95
N SER A 403 -6.64 22.04 -5.36
CA SER A 403 -7.52 22.81 -4.48
C SER A 403 -8.97 22.40 -4.70
N GLY A 404 -9.84 22.78 -3.77
CA GLY A 404 -11.26 22.51 -3.80
C GLY A 404 -11.70 21.75 -2.54
N GLU A 405 -12.63 22.34 -1.77
CA GLU A 405 -13.08 21.81 -0.47
C GLU A 405 -14.31 20.90 -0.59
N ALA A 406 -14.98 20.91 -1.75
CA ALA A 406 -16.21 20.15 -1.96
C ALA A 406 -16.00 18.63 -1.98
N LEU A 407 -14.77 18.20 -2.21
CA LEU A 407 -14.38 16.80 -2.34
C LEU A 407 -13.22 16.44 -1.42
N LYS A 408 -13.26 15.26 -0.82
CA LYS A 408 -12.06 14.63 -0.31
C LYS A 408 -11.38 13.87 -1.44
N GLY A 409 -10.30 14.40 -1.97
CA GLY A 409 -9.68 13.83 -3.15
C GLY A 409 -8.18 14.09 -3.26
N VAL A 410 -7.56 13.46 -4.25
CA VAL A 410 -6.13 13.54 -4.55
C VAL A 410 -5.88 13.46 -6.04
N ALA A 411 -4.93 14.26 -6.52
CA ALA A 411 -4.55 14.37 -7.93
C ALA A 411 -3.21 13.71 -8.23
N PHE A 412 -3.09 13.09 -9.42
CA PHE A 412 -1.83 12.51 -9.90
C PHE A 412 -1.61 12.82 -11.38
N ARG A 413 -0.34 12.76 -11.79
CA ARG A 413 0.08 12.63 -13.17
C ARG A 413 0.79 11.30 -13.35
N ASN A 414 0.26 10.45 -14.23
CA ASN A 414 0.85 9.17 -14.59
C ASN A 414 2.10 9.34 -15.46
N PRO A 415 2.99 8.32 -15.53
CA PRO A 415 4.13 8.32 -16.45
C PRO A 415 3.74 8.44 -17.93
N ASP A 416 2.53 7.98 -18.31
CA ASP A 416 2.00 8.12 -19.68
C ASP A 416 1.46 9.52 -20.00
N GLY A 417 1.60 10.46 -19.05
CA GLY A 417 1.15 11.85 -19.15
C GLY A 417 -0.33 12.06 -18.82
N SER A 418 -1.11 11.01 -18.56
CA SER A 418 -2.50 11.16 -18.16
C SER A 418 -2.63 11.76 -16.75
N PHE A 419 -3.66 12.60 -16.57
CA PHE A 419 -4.05 13.12 -15.26
C PHE A 419 -5.10 12.22 -14.63
N VAL A 420 -5.07 12.20 -13.30
CA VAL A 420 -5.98 11.40 -12.47
C VAL A 420 -6.48 12.25 -11.31
N TYR A 421 -7.74 12.05 -10.95
CA TYR A 421 -8.30 12.56 -9.70
C TYR A 421 -9.20 11.51 -9.06
N LEU A 422 -8.89 11.14 -7.81
CA LEU A 422 -9.74 10.29 -6.97
C LEU A 422 -10.51 11.19 -6.02
N ALA A 423 -11.81 10.93 -5.83
CA ALA A 423 -12.65 11.76 -4.99
C ALA A 423 -13.77 11.01 -4.28
N VAL A 424 -14.12 11.50 -3.10
CA VAL A 424 -15.34 11.17 -2.39
C VAL A 424 -16.14 12.46 -2.20
N TYR A 425 -17.40 12.44 -2.62
CA TYR A 425 -18.32 13.53 -2.41
C TYR A 425 -19.16 13.28 -1.15
N HIS A 426 -19.06 14.17 -0.18
CA HIS A 426 -19.78 14.06 1.10
C HIS A 426 -21.06 14.90 1.20
N GLY A 427 -21.44 15.60 0.09
CA GLY A 427 -22.67 16.41 0.05
C GLY A 427 -23.93 15.56 0.13
N LYS A 428 -25.02 16.19 0.58
CA LYS A 428 -26.34 15.54 0.75
C LYS A 428 -27.24 15.69 -0.48
N GLU A 429 -26.84 16.52 -1.43
CA GLU A 429 -27.60 16.82 -2.65
C GLU A 429 -26.70 16.62 -3.86
N THR A 430 -27.30 16.34 -5.02
CA THR A 430 -26.57 16.28 -6.28
C THR A 430 -25.93 17.62 -6.58
N LYS A 431 -24.64 17.63 -6.93
CA LYS A 431 -23.88 18.86 -7.16
C LYS A 431 -22.98 18.75 -8.38
N VAL A 432 -23.00 19.76 -9.22
CA VAL A 432 -22.07 19.88 -10.33
C VAL A 432 -20.79 20.54 -9.83
N ILE A 433 -19.65 19.87 -10.10
CA ILE A 433 -18.31 20.37 -9.74
C ILE A 433 -17.50 20.46 -11.02
N ARG A 434 -16.85 21.60 -11.22
CA ARG A 434 -15.94 21.85 -12.33
C ARG A 434 -14.53 21.42 -11.99
N PHE A 435 -13.90 20.70 -12.89
CA PHE A 435 -12.49 20.33 -12.83
C PHE A 435 -11.71 21.17 -13.82
N LYS A 436 -10.55 21.69 -13.37
CA LYS A 436 -9.60 22.43 -14.21
C LYS A 436 -8.21 21.87 -13.99
N CYS A 437 -7.53 21.49 -15.09
CA CYS A 437 -6.15 21.02 -15.07
C CYS A 437 -5.45 21.50 -16.35
N ALA A 438 -4.45 22.36 -16.23
CA ALA A 438 -3.81 23.02 -17.38
C ALA A 438 -4.86 23.71 -18.29
N ASN A 439 -4.92 23.27 -19.55
CA ASN A 439 -5.85 23.79 -20.55
C ASN A 439 -7.15 22.95 -20.65
N THR A 440 -7.31 21.93 -19.83
CA THR A 440 -8.49 21.05 -19.86
C THR A 440 -9.47 21.43 -18.76
N MET A 441 -10.76 21.42 -19.10
CA MET A 441 -11.85 21.62 -18.15
C MET A 441 -13.00 20.68 -18.46
N PHE A 442 -13.64 20.15 -17.42
CA PHE A 442 -14.88 19.39 -17.53
C PHE A 442 -15.73 19.54 -16.28
N ASP A 443 -17.01 19.30 -16.41
CA ASP A 443 -17.96 19.29 -15.31
C ASP A 443 -18.45 17.88 -15.04
N TYR A 444 -18.63 17.56 -13.74
CA TYR A 444 -19.19 16.28 -13.32
C TYR A 444 -20.29 16.51 -12.27
N SER A 445 -21.41 15.81 -12.44
CA SER A 445 -22.54 15.87 -11.51
C SER A 445 -22.41 14.73 -10.50
N PHE A 446 -21.93 15.05 -9.30
CA PHE A 446 -21.83 14.11 -8.19
C PHE A 446 -23.17 13.86 -7.54
N LYS A 447 -23.44 12.60 -7.22
CA LYS A 447 -24.53 12.20 -6.34
C LYS A 447 -24.07 12.12 -4.89
N PRO A 448 -24.98 12.23 -3.89
CA PRO A 448 -24.62 12.10 -2.48
C PRO A 448 -23.82 10.83 -2.18
N GLY A 449 -22.69 10.99 -1.51
CA GLY A 449 -21.82 9.88 -1.09
C GLY A 449 -21.04 9.17 -2.21
N GLU A 450 -21.11 9.65 -3.45
CA GLU A 450 -20.45 9.00 -4.60
C GLU A 450 -18.93 9.01 -4.47
N VAL A 451 -18.32 7.88 -4.79
CA VAL A 451 -16.86 7.70 -4.92
C VAL A 451 -16.52 7.64 -6.40
N VAL A 452 -15.60 8.47 -6.86
CA VAL A 452 -15.28 8.60 -8.29
C VAL A 452 -13.78 8.67 -8.52
N SER A 453 -13.35 8.01 -9.58
CA SER A 453 -11.99 8.12 -10.11
C SER A 453 -12.03 8.56 -11.56
N PHE A 454 -11.30 9.61 -11.87
CA PHE A 454 -11.20 10.19 -13.21
C PHE A 454 -9.82 9.93 -13.80
N LYS A 455 -9.76 9.69 -15.11
CA LYS A 455 -8.52 9.65 -15.89
C LYS A 455 -8.74 10.33 -17.25
N TRP A 456 -7.86 11.26 -17.62
CA TRP A 456 -7.91 11.99 -18.91
C TRP A 456 -6.49 12.38 -19.37
N LYS A 457 -6.39 12.86 -20.62
CA LYS A 457 -5.18 13.46 -21.21
C LYS A 457 -5.44 14.87 -21.68
#